data_329e7257ad45539941b0c419fde7c9d3
#
_entry.id   329e7257ad45539941b0c419fde7c9d3
#
_cell.length_a   1.000
_cell.length_b   1.000
_cell.length_c   1.000
_cell.angle_alpha   90.00
_cell.angle_beta   90.00
_cell.angle_gamma   90.00
#
_symmetry.space_group_name_H-M   'P 1'
#
loop_
_entity.id
_entity.type
_entity.pdbx_description
1 polymer ?
#
loop_
_entity_poly.entity_id
_entity_poly.type
_entity_poly.pdbx_seq_one_letter_code
_entity_poly.pdbx_strand_id
1 'polypeptide(L)'
;MSPTSKIVPNIMCSITGNPKSGKTHLALTFPKPLAIFSFDIGLERVIRHFDPKDFTIHTYPMPITTSSKSKGLGKEIQAMWSKFNDEYIAATEDPEIKTLVVDTGTAVYEIVRLAKAAELGNESLLRFQYGDVYARMRGLLQRARVAGKNLVITHYLKD
;
A
#
# COMPACT_ATOMS: atom_id res chain seq x y z
N MET A 1 -33.72 1.72 -18.76
CA MET A 1 -32.45 2.45 -18.99
C MET A 1 -31.53 2.14 -17.84
N SER A 2 -30.46 1.41 -18.10
CA SER A 2 -29.42 1.21 -17.09
C SER A 2 -28.79 2.58 -16.75
N PRO A 3 -28.60 2.93 -15.50
CA PRO A 3 -27.91 4.16 -15.15
C PRO A 3 -26.49 4.08 -15.72
N THR A 4 -26.17 4.97 -16.63
CA THR A 4 -24.78 5.19 -17.07
C THR A 4 -23.97 5.46 -15.84
N SER A 5 -23.11 4.52 -15.44
CA SER A 5 -22.21 4.69 -14.33
C SER A 5 -21.35 5.92 -14.64
N LYS A 6 -21.54 6.97 -13.86
CA LYS A 6 -20.77 8.20 -13.96
C LYS A 6 -19.31 7.82 -13.66
N ILE A 7 -18.49 7.77 -14.71
CA ILE A 7 -17.05 7.53 -14.54
C ILE A 7 -16.52 8.75 -13.77
N VAL A 8 -16.18 8.56 -12.50
CA VAL A 8 -15.49 9.58 -11.73
C VAL A 8 -14.02 9.50 -12.12
N PRO A 9 -13.44 10.54 -12.74
CA PRO A 9 -12.05 10.53 -13.10
C PRO A 9 -11.20 10.47 -11.83
N ASN A 10 -10.32 9.48 -11.74
CA ASN A 10 -9.38 9.32 -10.65
C ASN A 10 -7.96 9.13 -11.21
N ILE A 11 -6.97 9.54 -10.42
CA ILE A 11 -5.56 9.43 -10.78
C ILE A 11 -5.00 8.15 -10.18
N MET A 12 -4.40 7.32 -11.02
CA MET A 12 -3.62 6.15 -10.62
C MET A 12 -2.16 6.44 -10.96
N CYS A 13 -1.35 6.73 -9.95
CA CYS A 13 0.01 7.22 -10.13
C CYS A 13 1.03 6.34 -9.40
N SER A 14 2.11 6.00 -10.10
CA SER A 14 3.30 5.37 -9.51
C SER A 14 4.46 6.37 -9.53
N ILE A 15 5.06 6.64 -8.38
CA ILE A 15 6.19 7.54 -8.22
C ILE A 15 7.43 6.71 -7.86
N THR A 16 8.38 6.66 -8.78
CA THR A 16 9.60 5.89 -8.62
C THR A 16 10.82 6.83 -8.50
N GLY A 17 11.77 6.48 -7.67
CA GLY A 17 12.99 7.27 -7.52
C GLY A 17 13.88 6.79 -6.37
N ASN A 18 15.07 7.38 -6.28
CA ASN A 18 16.03 7.08 -5.24
C ASN A 18 15.52 7.46 -3.83
N PRO A 19 16.07 6.89 -2.76
CA PRO A 19 15.84 7.36 -1.41
C PRO A 19 16.06 8.88 -1.31
N LYS A 20 15.21 9.57 -0.52
CA LYS A 20 15.28 11.03 -0.31
C LYS A 20 15.04 11.90 -1.55
N SER A 21 14.50 11.37 -2.64
CA SER A 21 14.19 12.14 -3.86
C SER A 21 12.86 12.93 -3.80
N GLY A 22 12.19 12.99 -2.65
CA GLY A 22 10.94 13.75 -2.48
C GLY A 22 9.67 13.02 -2.89
N LYS A 23 9.70 11.70 -3.14
CA LYS A 23 8.53 10.90 -3.54
C LYS A 23 7.35 11.03 -2.57
N THR A 24 7.61 10.83 -1.29
CA THR A 24 6.59 10.96 -0.24
C THR A 24 6.02 12.37 -0.19
N HIS A 25 6.88 13.40 -0.28
CA HIS A 25 6.41 14.78 -0.31
C HIS A 25 5.46 15.03 -1.50
N LEU A 26 5.84 14.60 -2.70
CA LEU A 26 4.99 14.71 -3.88
C LEU A 26 3.65 13.96 -3.70
N ALA A 27 3.68 12.75 -3.15
CA ALA A 27 2.47 11.97 -2.90
C ALA A 27 1.49 12.70 -1.95
N LEU A 28 2.00 13.44 -0.96
CA LEU A 28 1.17 14.19 -0.01
C LEU A 28 0.58 15.49 -0.59
N THR A 29 0.95 15.89 -1.79
CA THR A 29 0.35 17.07 -2.48
C THR A 29 -0.93 16.72 -3.26
N PHE A 30 -1.28 15.45 -3.36
CA PHE A 30 -2.50 15.01 -4.06
C PHE A 30 -3.78 15.48 -3.34
N PRO A 31 -4.96 15.39 -4.01
CA PRO A 31 -6.22 15.88 -3.45
C PRO A 31 -6.53 15.30 -2.07
N LYS A 32 -6.90 16.15 -1.15
CA LYS A 32 -7.13 15.87 0.27
C LYS A 32 -8.65 15.70 0.56
N PRO A 33 -9.04 14.99 1.63
CA PRO A 33 -8.19 14.26 2.60
C PRO A 33 -7.53 13.00 2.02
N LEU A 34 -6.36 12.62 2.60
CA LEU A 34 -5.61 11.42 2.21
C LEU A 34 -5.61 10.37 3.31
N ALA A 35 -5.67 9.09 2.92
CA ALA A 35 -5.28 7.98 3.77
C ALA A 35 -3.87 7.51 3.37
N ILE A 36 -2.95 7.51 4.31
CA ILE A 36 -1.55 7.16 4.09
C ILE A 36 -1.26 5.82 4.75
N PHE A 37 -0.78 4.86 3.96
CA PHE A 37 -0.33 3.55 4.41
C PHE A 37 1.19 3.53 4.33
N SER A 38 1.83 3.78 5.49
CA SER A 38 3.27 3.94 5.58
C SER A 38 3.97 2.68 6.06
N PHE A 39 4.87 2.19 5.23
CA PHE A 39 5.77 1.07 5.51
C PHE A 39 7.22 1.53 5.68
N ASP A 40 7.47 2.82 5.52
CA ASP A 40 8.79 3.43 5.62
C ASP A 40 8.87 4.39 6.81
N ILE A 41 10.07 4.52 7.38
CA ILE A 41 10.36 5.39 8.52
C ILE A 41 10.38 6.88 8.11
N GLY A 42 10.39 7.16 6.80
CA GLY A 42 10.59 8.51 6.27
C GLY A 42 9.41 9.49 6.39
N LEU A 43 8.20 8.98 6.65
CA LEU A 43 6.98 9.78 6.66
C LEU A 43 7.02 10.92 7.71
N GLU A 44 7.52 10.65 8.91
CA GLU A 44 7.56 11.62 10.02
C GLU A 44 8.29 12.93 9.67
N ARG A 45 9.31 12.84 8.81
CA ARG A 45 10.08 14.01 8.37
C ARG A 45 9.30 14.89 7.41
N VAL A 46 8.41 14.29 6.63
CA VAL A 46 7.68 14.99 5.57
C VAL A 46 6.36 15.52 6.07
N ILE A 47 5.63 14.74 6.86
CA ILE A 47 4.27 15.05 7.30
C ILE A 47 4.17 16.35 8.10
N ARG A 48 5.22 16.73 8.84
CA ARG A 48 5.29 17.99 9.61
C ARG A 48 5.16 19.27 8.78
N HIS A 49 5.32 19.17 7.45
CA HIS A 49 5.17 20.28 6.53
C HIS A 49 3.74 20.45 6.01
N PHE A 50 2.81 19.63 6.48
CA PHE A 50 1.42 19.61 6.05
C PHE A 50 0.46 19.73 7.24
N ASP A 51 -0.80 20.11 6.99
CA ASP A 51 -1.82 20.16 8.04
C ASP A 51 -2.23 18.73 8.45
N PRO A 52 -2.08 18.35 9.74
CA PRO A 52 -2.46 17.02 10.21
C PRO A 52 -3.91 16.63 9.95
N LYS A 53 -4.81 17.61 9.83
CA LYS A 53 -6.24 17.38 9.57
C LYS A 53 -6.51 16.77 8.20
N ASP A 54 -5.57 16.91 7.29
CA ASP A 54 -5.69 16.43 5.91
C ASP A 54 -5.38 14.95 5.74
N PHE A 55 -4.95 14.25 6.83
CA PHE A 55 -4.37 12.93 6.73
C PHE A 55 -4.91 11.96 7.78
N THR A 56 -5.23 10.75 7.34
CA THR A 56 -5.32 9.56 8.19
C THR A 56 -4.10 8.70 7.94
N ILE A 57 -3.34 8.37 8.98
CA ILE A 57 -2.05 7.69 8.85
C ILE A 57 -2.14 6.30 9.48
N HIS A 58 -1.82 5.29 8.69
CA HIS A 58 -1.66 3.91 9.10
C HIS A 58 -0.20 3.51 8.96
N THR A 59 0.41 2.99 10.01
CA THR A 59 1.82 2.60 10.02
C THR A 59 1.99 1.09 10.17
N TYR A 60 2.92 0.54 9.42
CA TYR A 60 3.23 -0.89 9.38
C TYR A 60 4.73 -1.08 9.55
N PRO A 61 5.21 -1.26 10.79
CA PRO A 61 6.63 -1.47 11.03
C PRO A 61 7.07 -2.81 10.43
N MET A 62 7.94 -2.74 9.42
CA MET A 62 8.50 -3.94 8.81
C MET A 62 9.37 -4.70 9.80
N PRO A 63 9.25 -6.03 9.88
CA PRO A 63 10.14 -6.83 10.72
C PRO A 63 11.58 -6.72 10.21
N ILE A 64 12.50 -6.57 11.15
CA ILE A 64 13.94 -6.31 10.88
C ILE A 64 14.63 -7.54 10.27
N THR A 65 14.04 -8.72 10.39
CA THR A 65 14.66 -9.98 9.93
C THR A 65 14.17 -10.39 8.56
N THR A 66 15.08 -10.55 7.63
CA THR A 66 14.84 -11.09 6.29
C THR A 66 14.79 -12.62 6.26
N SER A 67 15.03 -13.29 7.40
CA SER A 67 15.03 -14.75 7.51
C SER A 67 13.63 -15.26 7.85
N SER A 68 13.01 -15.94 6.92
CA SER A 68 11.76 -16.70 7.10
C SER A 68 11.86 -17.82 8.16
N LYS A 69 13.07 -18.11 8.67
CA LYS A 69 13.34 -19.14 9.66
C LYS A 69 13.04 -18.76 11.10
N SER A 70 12.77 -17.48 11.39
CA SER A 70 12.38 -17.08 12.73
C SER A 70 10.95 -17.58 13.05
N LYS A 71 10.82 -18.38 14.11
CA LYS A 71 9.52 -18.84 14.60
C LYS A 71 8.61 -17.63 14.86
N GLY A 72 7.46 -17.60 14.21
CA GLY A 72 6.46 -16.54 14.39
C GLY A 72 6.41 -15.49 13.27
N LEU A 73 7.48 -15.26 12.53
CA LEU A 73 7.51 -14.25 11.46
C LEU A 73 6.40 -14.43 10.42
N GLY A 74 6.11 -15.66 10.03
CA GLY A 74 5.04 -15.95 9.07
C GLY A 74 3.67 -15.48 9.56
N LYS A 75 3.37 -15.66 10.85
CA LYS A 75 2.10 -15.19 11.46
C LYS A 75 2.06 -13.67 11.56
N GLU A 76 3.18 -13.04 11.92
CA GLU A 76 3.28 -11.58 11.99
C GLU A 76 3.07 -10.93 10.62
N ILE A 77 3.69 -11.48 9.58
CA ILE A 77 3.51 -11.00 8.21
C ILE A 77 2.07 -11.19 7.71
N GLN A 78 1.46 -12.34 7.98
CA GLN A 78 0.05 -12.58 7.64
C GLN A 78 -0.87 -11.60 8.36
N ALA A 79 -0.63 -11.35 9.65
CA ALA A 79 -1.39 -10.38 10.43
C ALA A 79 -1.21 -8.94 9.89
N MET A 80 0.01 -8.58 9.50
CA MET A 80 0.31 -7.28 8.90
C MET A 80 -0.39 -7.11 7.55
N TRP A 81 -0.37 -8.13 6.70
CA TRP A 81 -1.11 -8.12 5.43
C TRP A 81 -2.62 -7.96 5.66
N SER A 82 -3.19 -8.75 6.58
CA SER A 82 -4.62 -8.68 6.92
C SER A 82 -4.98 -7.27 7.41
N LYS A 83 -4.25 -6.74 8.37
CA LYS A 83 -4.46 -5.40 8.91
C LYS A 83 -4.41 -4.33 7.82
N PHE A 84 -3.37 -4.35 6.98
CA PHE A 84 -3.24 -3.39 5.88
C PHE A 84 -4.43 -3.51 4.92
N ASN A 85 -4.79 -4.72 4.51
CA ASN A 85 -5.90 -4.93 3.58
C ASN A 85 -7.23 -4.43 4.14
N ASP A 86 -7.52 -4.69 5.42
CA ASP A 86 -8.75 -4.26 6.07
C ASP A 86 -8.81 -2.73 6.19
N GLU A 87 -7.72 -2.08 6.61
CA GLU A 87 -7.62 -0.63 6.70
C GLU A 87 -7.67 0.04 5.31
N TYR A 88 -7.07 -0.59 4.30
CA TYR A 88 -7.15 -0.11 2.92
C TYR A 88 -8.58 -0.18 2.36
N ILE A 89 -9.30 -1.29 2.61
CA ILE A 89 -10.70 -1.43 2.22
C ILE A 89 -11.53 -0.34 2.91
N ALA A 90 -11.39 -0.17 4.22
CA ALA A 90 -12.12 0.85 4.97
C ALA A 90 -11.88 2.26 4.40
N ALA A 91 -10.65 2.59 4.05
CA ALA A 91 -10.32 3.88 3.43
C ALA A 91 -10.91 4.05 2.02
N THR A 92 -11.06 2.96 1.24
CA THR A 92 -11.74 3.03 -0.06
C THR A 92 -13.24 3.29 0.08
N GLU A 93 -13.84 2.82 1.16
CA GLU A 93 -15.28 2.96 1.45
C GLU A 93 -15.62 4.30 2.14
N ASP A 94 -14.64 4.96 2.76
CA ASP A 94 -14.83 6.25 3.42
C ASP A 94 -15.07 7.37 2.38
N PRO A 95 -16.26 8.00 2.36
CA PRO A 95 -16.58 9.03 1.38
C PRO A 95 -15.74 10.31 1.52
N GLU A 96 -15.18 10.58 2.70
CA GLU A 96 -14.36 11.76 2.94
C GLU A 96 -12.96 11.61 2.32
N ILE A 97 -12.41 10.41 2.25
CA ILE A 97 -11.08 10.17 1.67
C ILE A 97 -11.10 10.34 0.15
N LYS A 98 -10.22 11.18 -0.37
CA LYS A 98 -10.07 11.43 -1.82
C LYS A 98 -8.89 10.68 -2.44
N THR A 99 -7.83 10.52 -1.67
CA THR A 99 -6.58 9.91 -2.15
C THR A 99 -6.07 8.87 -1.18
N LEU A 100 -5.64 7.74 -1.72
CA LEU A 100 -4.92 6.67 -1.01
C LEU A 100 -3.45 6.78 -1.38
N VAL A 101 -2.57 6.81 -0.40
CA VAL A 101 -1.12 6.83 -0.60
C VAL A 101 -0.52 5.58 0.02
N VAL A 102 0.19 4.78 -0.79
CA VAL A 102 0.92 3.59 -0.34
C VAL A 102 2.42 3.89 -0.42
N ASP A 103 3.06 4.02 0.73
CA ASP A 103 4.47 4.37 0.84
C ASP A 103 5.23 3.31 1.68
N THR A 104 5.82 2.31 1.06
CA THR A 104 6.09 2.07 -0.36
C THR A 104 5.38 0.82 -0.89
N GLY A 105 5.06 0.81 -2.17
CA GLY A 105 4.52 -0.37 -2.86
C GLY A 105 5.53 -1.54 -2.90
N THR A 106 6.82 -1.23 -2.86
CA THR A 106 7.89 -2.24 -2.76
C THR A 106 7.74 -3.06 -1.47
N ALA A 107 7.51 -2.40 -0.33
CA ALA A 107 7.29 -3.08 0.95
C ALA A 107 5.99 -3.88 0.96
N VAL A 108 4.91 -3.34 0.40
CA VAL A 108 3.62 -4.07 0.28
C VAL A 108 3.80 -5.34 -0.54
N TYR A 109 4.50 -5.26 -1.67
CA TYR A 109 4.78 -6.45 -2.49
C TYR A 109 5.53 -7.53 -1.69
N GLU A 110 6.56 -7.14 -0.91
CA GLU A 110 7.29 -8.08 -0.04
C GLU A 110 6.37 -8.72 1.01
N ILE A 111 5.52 -7.94 1.66
CA ILE A 111 4.54 -8.46 2.64
C ILE A 111 3.60 -9.45 1.98
N VAL A 112 3.03 -9.12 0.84
CA VAL A 112 2.11 -10.02 0.11
C VAL A 112 2.81 -11.32 -0.27
N ARG A 113 4.04 -11.23 -0.77
CA ARG A 113 4.86 -12.40 -1.15
C ARG A 113 5.16 -13.30 0.04
N LEU A 114 5.61 -12.71 1.16
CA LEU A 114 5.94 -13.45 2.38
C LEU A 114 4.68 -14.03 3.05
N ALA A 115 3.58 -13.28 3.09
CA ALA A 115 2.31 -13.77 3.62
C ALA A 115 1.82 -14.99 2.82
N LYS A 116 1.93 -14.94 1.49
CA LYS A 116 1.57 -16.09 0.65
C LYS A 116 2.49 -17.29 0.88
N ALA A 117 3.78 -17.09 1.02
CA ALA A 117 4.72 -18.17 1.36
C ALA A 117 4.37 -18.80 2.71
N ALA A 118 4.06 -17.99 3.72
CA ALA A 118 3.64 -18.46 5.03
C ALA A 118 2.30 -19.22 5.02
N GLU A 119 1.33 -18.77 4.21
CA GLU A 119 0.06 -19.49 4.01
C GLU A 119 0.27 -20.90 3.46
N LEU A 120 1.28 -21.07 2.61
CA LEU A 120 1.64 -22.36 2.02
C LEU A 120 2.60 -23.19 2.88
N GLY A 121 3.04 -22.67 4.03
CA GLY A 121 4.04 -23.29 4.90
C GLY A 121 5.45 -23.33 4.29
N ASN A 122 5.74 -22.46 3.32
CA ASN A 122 7.01 -22.40 2.59
C ASN A 122 7.86 -21.21 3.03
N GLU A 123 9.18 -21.33 2.91
CA GLU A 123 10.10 -20.19 3.12
C GLU A 123 10.09 -19.19 1.94
N SER A 124 9.81 -19.68 0.74
CA SER A 124 9.77 -18.90 -0.50
C SER A 124 8.71 -19.44 -1.45
N LEU A 125 8.30 -18.62 -2.41
CA LEU A 125 7.35 -19.00 -3.44
C LEU A 125 8.05 -19.62 -4.65
N LEU A 126 7.44 -20.66 -5.19
CA LEU A 126 7.79 -21.18 -6.50
C LEU A 126 7.19 -20.29 -7.60
N ARG A 127 7.79 -20.31 -8.79
CA ARG A 127 7.41 -19.40 -9.89
C ARG A 127 5.90 -19.38 -10.20
N PHE A 128 5.25 -20.53 -10.18
CA PHE A 128 3.80 -20.64 -10.47
C PHE A 128 2.89 -20.11 -9.35
N GLN A 129 3.43 -19.90 -8.13
CA GLN A 129 2.67 -19.43 -6.97
C GLN A 129 2.56 -17.89 -6.92
N TYR A 130 3.31 -17.18 -7.76
CA TYR A 130 3.27 -15.71 -7.82
C TYR A 130 1.97 -15.15 -8.41
N GLY A 131 1.14 -15.99 -9.04
CA GLY A 131 -0.16 -15.57 -9.57
C GLY A 131 -1.05 -14.92 -8.53
N ASP A 132 -1.10 -15.50 -7.31
CA ASP A 132 -1.89 -14.95 -6.20
C ASP A 132 -1.33 -13.62 -5.68
N VAL A 133 0.01 -13.49 -5.65
CA VAL A 133 0.68 -12.23 -5.25
C VAL A 133 0.28 -11.10 -6.19
N TYR A 134 0.36 -11.35 -7.49
CA TYR A 134 -0.05 -10.37 -8.50
C TYR A 134 -1.55 -10.07 -8.46
N ALA A 135 -2.38 -11.09 -8.19
CA ALA A 135 -3.83 -10.89 -8.03
C ALA A 135 -4.16 -9.98 -6.84
N ARG A 136 -3.50 -10.16 -5.70
CA ARG A 136 -3.65 -9.31 -4.52
C ARG A 136 -3.22 -7.87 -4.82
N MET A 137 -2.08 -7.67 -5.47
CA MET A 137 -1.61 -6.34 -5.86
C MET A 137 -2.57 -5.65 -6.82
N ARG A 138 -3.06 -6.37 -7.84
CA ARG A 138 -4.09 -5.83 -8.76
C ARG A 138 -5.39 -5.49 -8.04
N GLY A 139 -5.77 -6.27 -7.03
CA GLY A 139 -6.94 -6.02 -6.21
C GLY A 139 -6.92 -4.65 -5.53
N LEU A 140 -5.76 -4.20 -5.05
CA LEU A 140 -5.61 -2.86 -4.48
C LEU A 140 -5.90 -1.76 -5.53
N LEU A 141 -5.32 -1.90 -6.72
CA LEU A 141 -5.55 -0.95 -7.82
C LEU A 141 -7.03 -0.90 -8.24
N GLN A 142 -7.64 -2.06 -8.41
CA GLN A 142 -9.04 -2.14 -8.83
C GLN A 142 -10.00 -1.57 -7.79
N ARG A 143 -9.77 -1.81 -6.50
CA ARG A 143 -10.59 -1.25 -5.42
C ARG A 143 -10.57 0.27 -5.42
N ALA A 144 -9.39 0.88 -5.49
CA ALA A 144 -9.26 2.33 -5.57
C ALA A 144 -10.00 2.89 -6.80
N ARG A 145 -9.83 2.25 -7.95
CA ARG A 145 -10.47 2.65 -9.20
C ARG A 145 -12.00 2.59 -9.12
N VAL A 146 -12.55 1.47 -8.64
CA VAL A 146 -14.00 1.27 -8.52
C VAL A 146 -14.60 2.25 -7.51
N ALA A 147 -13.89 2.52 -6.41
CA ALA A 147 -14.30 3.51 -5.42
C ALA A 147 -14.15 4.98 -5.88
N GLY A 148 -13.57 5.22 -7.07
CA GLY A 148 -13.33 6.57 -7.58
C GLY A 148 -12.28 7.35 -6.80
N LYS A 149 -11.38 6.66 -6.09
CA LYS A 149 -10.31 7.27 -5.30
C LYS A 149 -9.05 7.45 -6.14
N ASN A 150 -8.31 8.53 -5.91
CA ASN A 150 -6.94 8.62 -6.40
C ASN A 150 -6.07 7.61 -5.65
N LEU A 151 -5.13 7.00 -6.34
CA LEU A 151 -4.14 6.11 -5.75
C LEU A 151 -2.74 6.53 -6.17
N VAL A 152 -1.89 6.76 -5.17
CA VAL A 152 -0.47 7.07 -5.36
C VAL A 152 0.35 6.00 -4.67
N ILE A 153 1.21 5.33 -5.41
CA ILE A 153 2.12 4.31 -4.88
C ILE A 153 3.55 4.77 -5.11
N THR A 154 4.34 4.87 -4.05
CA THR A 154 5.77 5.16 -4.18
C THR A 154 6.58 3.88 -4.31
N HIS A 155 7.67 3.93 -5.04
CA HIS A 155 8.57 2.79 -5.22
C HIS A 155 10.03 3.22 -5.11
N TYR A 156 10.88 2.30 -4.66
CA TYR A 156 12.33 2.44 -4.81
C TYR A 156 12.75 1.95 -6.21
N LEU A 157 13.74 2.63 -6.78
CA LEU A 157 14.45 2.06 -7.93
C LEU A 157 15.18 0.79 -7.47
N LYS A 158 15.09 -0.26 -8.27
CA LYS A 158 16.00 -1.39 -8.16
C LYS A 158 17.23 -1.06 -8.99
N ASP A 159 18.40 -1.18 -8.37
CA ASP A 159 19.69 -1.20 -9.05
C ASP A 159 19.82 -2.47 -9.90
#